data_b1120e8895e7e68ac0869b5afd11700b
#
_entry.id   b1120e8895e7e68ac0869b5afd11700b
#
_cell.length_a   1.000
_cell.length_b   1.000
_cell.length_c   1.000
_cell.angle_alpha   90.00
_cell.angle_beta   90.00
_cell.angle_gamma   90.00
#
_symmetry.space_group_name_H-M   'P 1'
#
loop_
_entity.id
_entity.type
_entity.pdbx_description
1 polymer ?
#
loop_
_entity_poly.entity_id
_entity_poly.type
_entity_poly.pdbx_seq_one_letter_code
_entity_poly.pdbx_strand_id
1 'polypeptide(L)'
;MMKQRFFGILLALVLSWPGGVVAQEQGALRTELEKVYHEWRGAMLNRNVQAWQNSTSRYRQVQTHNMIVSQRQPYPEAVFAVPLRPPDIVKLKLLEVEAVGETAHLVYFGRIDLGIEVDEVPENLLVLRYIKDPNGWRFDTSRMVNLQGALDVRASLKEGGKPTFLDEPEFTPPGKAPPVPAVCRVPQYVGAFQIESIGYETRVKVNGFDYPPVRDVAINQLIIGGLNKDENDLELAIVPTEVPPGEERSLEISVMVVQGNAEQKPVPVYRWRTTEAVPPPVKKASVWVNNSTLKK
;
A
#
# COMPACT_ATOMS: atom_id res chain seq x y z
N MET A 1 -52.72 -27.92 63.20
CA MET A 1 -52.15 -26.61 62.94
C MET A 1 -50.79 -26.82 62.30
N MET A 2 -50.71 -26.70 60.98
CA MET A 2 -49.47 -26.94 60.14
C MET A 2 -49.05 -25.62 59.55
N LYS A 3 -47.87 -25.08 59.94
CA LYS A 3 -47.29 -23.85 59.45
C LYS A 3 -46.45 -24.18 58.17
N GLN A 4 -46.95 -23.78 57.02
CA GLN A 4 -46.17 -23.78 55.76
C GLN A 4 -45.17 -22.63 55.80
N ARG A 5 -43.86 -22.94 55.59
CA ARG A 5 -42.81 -21.97 55.39
C ARG A 5 -42.60 -21.84 53.84
N PHE A 6 -42.92 -20.67 53.30
CA PHE A 6 -42.54 -20.31 51.95
C PHE A 6 -41.05 -19.95 51.90
N PHE A 7 -40.27 -20.68 51.07
CA PHE A 7 -38.90 -20.36 50.71
C PHE A 7 -38.93 -19.60 49.40
N GLY A 8 -38.68 -18.29 49.46
CA GLY A 8 -38.55 -17.46 48.27
C GLY A 8 -37.15 -17.63 47.68
N ILE A 9 -37.09 -18.19 46.46
CA ILE A 9 -35.86 -18.24 45.65
C ILE A 9 -35.71 -16.89 44.95
N LEU A 10 -34.69 -16.12 45.37
CA LEU A 10 -34.32 -14.86 44.71
C LEU A 10 -33.44 -15.23 43.49
N LEU A 11 -34.04 -15.18 42.30
CA LEU A 11 -33.33 -15.36 41.01
C LEU A 11 -32.61 -14.06 40.67
N ALA A 12 -31.31 -13.99 40.93
CA ALA A 12 -30.48 -12.85 40.47
C ALA A 12 -30.25 -12.94 38.98
N LEU A 13 -30.98 -12.15 38.20
CA LEU A 13 -30.73 -11.92 36.78
C LEU A 13 -29.43 -11.10 36.63
N VAL A 14 -28.36 -11.79 36.28
CA VAL A 14 -27.11 -11.12 35.83
C VAL A 14 -27.33 -10.60 34.40
N LEU A 15 -27.69 -9.33 34.30
CA LEU A 15 -27.68 -8.61 33.02
C LEU A 15 -26.23 -8.39 32.60
N SER A 16 -25.69 -9.31 31.79
CA SER A 16 -24.42 -9.10 31.09
C SER A 16 -24.62 -8.04 30.00
N TRP A 17 -24.07 -6.84 30.18
CA TRP A 17 -24.06 -5.81 29.18
C TRP A 17 -23.10 -6.21 28.06
N PRO A 18 -23.58 -6.22 26.78
CA PRO A 18 -22.73 -6.61 25.63
C PRO A 18 -21.56 -5.65 25.36
N GLY A 19 -21.59 -4.42 25.88
CA GLY A 19 -20.54 -3.43 25.66
C GLY A 19 -19.17 -3.77 26.28
N GLY A 20 -19.12 -4.59 27.33
CA GLY A 20 -17.85 -4.99 27.94
C GLY A 20 -17.03 -5.97 27.09
N VAL A 21 -17.67 -6.85 26.36
CA VAL A 21 -17.01 -7.87 25.52
C VAL A 21 -16.35 -7.22 24.30
N VAL A 22 -17.03 -6.29 23.62
CA VAL A 22 -16.51 -5.59 22.44
C VAL A 22 -15.29 -4.74 22.79
N ALA A 23 -15.31 -4.02 23.91
CA ALA A 23 -14.18 -3.21 24.36
C ALA A 23 -12.96 -4.08 24.74
N GLN A 24 -13.18 -5.25 25.32
CA GLN A 24 -12.11 -6.18 25.66
C GLN A 24 -11.49 -6.82 24.44
N GLU A 25 -12.28 -7.19 23.42
CA GLU A 25 -11.81 -7.73 22.14
C GLU A 25 -10.98 -6.69 21.36
N GLN A 26 -11.43 -5.44 21.30
CA GLN A 26 -10.67 -4.36 20.69
C GLN A 26 -9.34 -4.09 21.41
N GLY A 27 -9.33 -4.15 22.75
CA GLY A 27 -8.10 -4.01 23.53
C GLY A 27 -7.10 -5.13 23.28
N ALA A 28 -7.56 -6.37 23.16
CA ALA A 28 -6.72 -7.52 22.84
C ALA A 28 -6.16 -7.41 21.41
N LEU A 29 -7.01 -7.07 20.42
CA LEU A 29 -6.61 -6.85 19.03
C LEU A 29 -5.56 -5.74 18.93
N ARG A 30 -5.79 -4.60 19.57
CA ARG A 30 -4.82 -3.50 19.64
C ARG A 30 -3.45 -3.98 20.09
N THR A 31 -3.42 -4.69 21.24
CA THR A 31 -2.17 -5.18 21.84
C THR A 31 -1.40 -6.11 20.89
N GLU A 32 -2.12 -6.99 20.20
CA GLU A 32 -1.53 -7.91 19.23
C GLU A 32 -0.96 -7.15 18.02
N LEU A 33 -1.71 -6.22 17.43
CA LEU A 33 -1.28 -5.44 16.27
C LEU A 33 -0.11 -4.50 16.60
N GLU A 34 -0.15 -3.81 17.74
CA GLU A 34 0.96 -2.98 18.21
C GLU A 34 2.24 -3.80 18.42
N LYS A 35 2.13 -5.00 19.01
CA LYS A 35 3.26 -5.92 19.16
C LYS A 35 3.89 -6.26 17.82
N VAL A 36 3.10 -6.65 16.82
CA VAL A 36 3.57 -6.97 15.47
C VAL A 36 4.28 -5.75 14.84
N TYR A 37 3.72 -4.55 15.02
CA TYR A 37 4.37 -3.32 14.52
C TYR A 37 5.72 -3.06 15.20
N HIS A 38 5.81 -3.21 16.51
CA HIS A 38 7.06 -3.01 17.25
C HIS A 38 8.13 -4.03 16.84
N GLU A 39 7.75 -5.28 16.61
CA GLU A 39 8.65 -6.33 16.10
C GLU A 39 9.18 -5.97 14.70
N TRP A 40 8.29 -5.56 13.79
CA TRP A 40 8.65 -5.09 12.46
C TRP A 40 9.55 -3.84 12.51
N ARG A 41 9.17 -2.84 13.32
CA ARG A 41 9.96 -1.63 13.49
C ARG A 41 11.36 -1.93 14.03
N GLY A 42 11.45 -2.80 15.03
CA GLY A 42 12.71 -3.29 15.57
C GLY A 42 13.56 -3.99 14.53
N ALA A 43 12.97 -4.84 13.69
CA ALA A 43 13.63 -5.52 12.59
C ALA A 43 14.22 -4.52 11.57
N MET A 44 13.45 -3.49 11.20
CA MET A 44 13.90 -2.44 10.29
C MET A 44 15.08 -1.64 10.87
N LEU A 45 15.00 -1.21 12.13
CA LEU A 45 16.03 -0.42 12.80
C LEU A 45 17.34 -1.20 13.01
N ASN A 46 17.24 -2.50 13.30
CA ASN A 46 18.38 -3.38 13.54
C ASN A 46 18.83 -4.16 12.29
N ARG A 47 18.21 -3.91 11.13
CA ARG A 47 18.50 -4.58 9.86
C ARG A 47 18.46 -6.12 9.97
N ASN A 48 17.49 -6.62 10.73
CA ASN A 48 17.34 -8.06 10.99
C ASN A 48 16.37 -8.69 9.99
N VAL A 49 16.91 -9.38 8.99
CA VAL A 49 16.16 -10.04 7.92
C VAL A 49 15.14 -11.04 8.45
N GLN A 50 15.55 -11.91 9.38
CA GLN A 50 14.67 -12.96 9.90
C GLN A 50 13.49 -12.36 10.70
N ALA A 51 13.75 -11.37 11.55
CA ALA A 51 12.71 -10.67 12.29
C ALA A 51 11.76 -9.92 11.35
N TRP A 52 12.29 -9.29 10.28
CA TRP A 52 11.50 -8.64 9.26
C TRP A 52 10.58 -9.64 8.53
N GLN A 53 11.09 -10.80 8.13
CA GLN A 53 10.29 -11.84 7.49
C GLN A 53 9.19 -12.37 8.42
N ASN A 54 9.48 -12.54 9.69
CA ASN A 54 8.54 -13.06 10.68
C ASN A 54 7.42 -12.07 11.02
N SER A 55 7.68 -10.77 10.92
CA SER A 55 6.70 -9.71 11.26
C SER A 55 5.99 -9.10 10.05
N THR A 56 6.45 -9.36 8.83
CA THR A 56 5.91 -8.77 7.58
C THR A 56 4.99 -9.75 6.86
N SER A 57 3.88 -9.26 6.28
CA SER A 57 2.96 -10.08 5.50
C SER A 57 3.66 -10.72 4.28
N ARG A 58 3.24 -11.92 3.89
CA ARG A 58 3.81 -12.60 2.72
C ARG A 58 3.61 -11.78 1.44
N TYR A 59 2.46 -11.11 1.33
CA TYR A 59 2.19 -10.21 0.22
C TYR A 59 3.25 -9.10 0.15
N ARG A 60 3.51 -8.41 1.26
CA ARG A 60 4.51 -7.32 1.33
C ARG A 60 5.93 -7.81 1.10
N GLN A 61 6.29 -8.98 1.61
CA GLN A 61 7.61 -9.59 1.38
C GLN A 61 7.88 -9.77 -0.11
N VAL A 62 6.90 -10.34 -0.87
CA VAL A 62 7.05 -10.55 -2.31
C VAL A 62 7.05 -9.23 -3.08
N GLN A 63 6.18 -8.29 -2.72
CA GLN A 63 6.21 -6.95 -3.34
C GLN A 63 7.56 -6.26 -3.15
N THR A 64 8.09 -6.28 -1.92
CA THR A 64 9.39 -5.68 -1.60
C THR A 64 10.53 -6.37 -2.35
N HIS A 65 10.53 -7.72 -2.37
CA HIS A 65 11.47 -8.48 -3.17
C HIS A 65 11.44 -8.05 -4.64
N ASN A 66 10.24 -8.06 -5.24
CA ASN A 66 10.07 -7.72 -6.65
C ASN A 66 10.54 -6.29 -6.96
N MET A 67 10.22 -5.31 -6.10
CA MET A 67 10.68 -3.93 -6.24
C MET A 67 12.21 -3.81 -6.22
N ILE A 68 12.86 -4.46 -5.25
CA ILE A 68 14.32 -4.43 -5.08
C ILE A 68 15.01 -5.10 -6.25
N VAL A 69 14.59 -6.33 -6.58
CA VAL A 69 15.20 -7.15 -7.63
C VAL A 69 15.01 -6.53 -9.00
N SER A 70 13.85 -5.90 -9.28
CA SER A 70 13.59 -5.21 -10.55
C SER A 70 14.53 -4.03 -10.79
N GLN A 71 15.07 -3.44 -9.73
CA GLN A 71 16.08 -2.38 -9.77
C GLN A 71 17.51 -2.93 -9.77
N ARG A 72 17.68 -4.26 -9.80
CA ARG A 72 18.97 -4.95 -9.69
C ARG A 72 19.74 -4.62 -8.40
N GLN A 73 18.99 -4.24 -7.35
CA GLN A 73 19.54 -4.01 -6.02
C GLN A 73 19.73 -5.34 -5.28
N PRO A 74 20.69 -5.41 -4.35
CA PRO A 74 20.92 -6.63 -3.56
C PRO A 74 19.72 -6.90 -2.63
N TYR A 75 19.20 -8.12 -2.68
CA TYR A 75 18.16 -8.59 -1.77
C TYR A 75 18.75 -9.72 -0.90
N PRO A 76 18.52 -9.72 0.42
CA PRO A 76 17.57 -8.90 1.16
C PRO A 76 18.12 -7.55 1.73
N GLU A 77 19.37 -7.21 1.52
CA GLU A 77 20.06 -6.09 2.16
C GLU A 77 19.35 -4.75 1.88
N ALA A 78 18.90 -4.56 0.64
CA ALA A 78 18.22 -3.33 0.22
C ALA A 78 16.83 -3.13 0.86
N VAL A 79 16.27 -4.13 1.55
CA VAL A 79 15.05 -3.96 2.36
C VAL A 79 15.20 -2.84 3.39
N PHE A 80 16.41 -2.67 3.91
CA PHE A 80 16.75 -1.71 4.98
C PHE A 80 17.35 -0.41 4.46
N ALA A 81 17.49 -0.26 3.14
CA ALA A 81 18.00 0.95 2.50
C ALA A 81 16.88 1.99 2.27
N VAL A 82 15.99 2.15 3.24
CA VAL A 82 14.90 3.13 3.17
C VAL A 82 15.34 4.46 3.78
N PRO A 83 15.01 5.60 3.13
CA PRO A 83 15.44 6.91 3.60
C PRO A 83 14.69 7.38 4.85
N LEU A 84 13.50 6.82 5.10
CA LEU A 84 12.63 7.22 6.20
C LEU A 84 12.71 6.23 7.35
N ARG A 85 12.81 6.75 8.56
CA ARG A 85 12.78 5.95 9.77
C ARG A 85 11.36 5.49 10.07
N PRO A 86 11.12 4.20 10.39
CA PRO A 86 9.82 3.75 10.86
C PRO A 86 9.39 4.52 12.12
N PRO A 87 8.22 5.20 12.11
CA PRO A 87 7.82 6.08 13.20
C PRO A 87 7.60 5.33 14.52
N ASP A 88 7.79 6.04 15.64
CA ASP A 88 7.43 5.53 16.97
C ASP A 88 5.98 5.89 17.26
N ILE A 89 5.18 4.88 17.64
CA ILE A 89 3.75 5.06 17.92
C ILE A 89 3.41 5.30 19.39
N VAL A 90 4.40 5.14 20.29
CA VAL A 90 4.17 5.19 21.75
C VAL A 90 3.53 6.50 22.21
N LYS A 91 3.90 7.63 21.57
CA LYS A 91 3.39 8.96 21.92
C LYS A 91 2.21 9.41 21.06
N LEU A 92 1.77 8.58 20.12
CA LEU A 92 0.65 8.92 19.24
C LEU A 92 -0.68 8.57 19.90
N LYS A 93 -1.70 9.40 19.65
CA LYS A 93 -3.07 9.14 20.09
C LYS A 93 -3.69 8.10 19.16
N LEU A 94 -4.08 6.93 19.70
CA LEU A 94 -4.85 5.95 18.94
C LEU A 94 -6.27 6.50 18.73
N LEU A 95 -6.72 6.46 17.49
CA LEU A 95 -8.07 6.87 17.08
C LEU A 95 -8.96 5.66 16.80
N GLU A 96 -8.40 4.62 16.16
CA GLU A 96 -9.18 3.49 15.68
C GLU A 96 -8.40 2.19 15.70
N VAL A 97 -9.10 1.10 16.03
CA VAL A 97 -8.68 -0.29 15.91
C VAL A 97 -9.79 -1.04 15.23
N GLU A 98 -9.55 -1.57 14.05
CA GLU A 98 -10.56 -2.35 13.33
C GLU A 98 -9.93 -3.57 12.64
N ALA A 99 -10.66 -4.68 12.63
CA ALA A 99 -10.34 -5.86 11.84
C ALA A 99 -11.59 -6.37 11.13
N VAL A 100 -11.44 -6.64 9.84
CA VAL A 100 -12.48 -7.25 9.01
C VAL A 100 -11.86 -8.43 8.28
N GLY A 101 -12.34 -9.64 8.53
CA GLY A 101 -11.84 -10.86 7.89
C GLY A 101 -10.33 -11.05 8.02
N GLU A 102 -9.60 -10.98 6.92
CA GLU A 102 -8.15 -11.20 6.84
C GLU A 102 -7.33 -9.91 6.97
N THR A 103 -7.95 -8.75 7.15
CA THR A 103 -7.25 -7.47 7.21
C THR A 103 -7.61 -6.68 8.45
N ALA A 104 -6.66 -5.88 8.92
CA ALA A 104 -6.86 -4.97 10.06
C ALA A 104 -6.09 -3.67 9.86
N HIS A 105 -6.49 -2.65 10.63
CA HIS A 105 -5.72 -1.42 10.73
C HIS A 105 -5.66 -0.88 12.17
N LEU A 106 -4.65 -0.04 12.42
CA LEU A 106 -4.57 0.91 13.51
C LEU A 106 -4.43 2.31 12.93
N VAL A 107 -5.20 3.25 13.41
CA VAL A 107 -5.10 4.66 13.03
C VAL A 107 -4.63 5.49 14.21
N TYR A 108 -3.53 6.20 14.03
CA TYR A 108 -2.93 7.08 15.02
C TYR A 108 -2.94 8.52 14.56
N PHE A 109 -3.00 9.45 15.51
CA PHE A 109 -2.84 10.88 15.30
C PHE A 109 -1.73 11.43 16.19
N GLY A 110 -0.92 12.33 15.67
CA GLY A 110 0.09 13.04 16.42
C GLY A 110 1.29 13.50 15.58
N ARG A 111 2.36 13.87 16.25
CA ARG A 111 3.63 14.26 15.63
C ARG A 111 4.38 13.01 15.19
N ILE A 112 4.42 12.77 13.87
CA ILE A 112 5.01 11.57 13.28
C ILE A 112 6.44 11.91 12.84
N ASP A 113 7.42 11.48 13.66
CA ASP A 113 8.83 11.62 13.35
C ASP A 113 9.30 10.51 12.40
N LEU A 114 9.74 10.91 11.21
CA LEU A 114 10.31 10.02 10.18
C LEU A 114 11.85 10.08 10.12
N GLY A 115 12.50 10.78 11.06
CA GLY A 115 13.94 10.96 11.08
C GLY A 115 14.45 11.97 10.04
N ILE A 116 13.59 12.85 9.54
CA ILE A 116 13.97 13.96 8.66
C ILE A 116 14.15 15.20 9.53
N GLU A 117 15.22 15.96 9.29
CA GLU A 117 15.41 17.26 9.94
C GLU A 117 14.37 18.25 9.43
N VAL A 118 13.47 18.67 10.32
CA VAL A 118 12.45 19.69 10.10
C VAL A 118 12.37 20.57 11.33
N ASP A 119 12.04 21.87 11.15
CA ASP A 119 11.91 22.82 12.26
C ASP A 119 10.83 22.38 13.25
N GLU A 120 9.71 21.86 12.75
CA GLU A 120 8.63 21.30 13.54
C GLU A 120 8.05 20.05 12.90
N VAL A 121 7.99 18.93 13.66
CA VAL A 121 7.35 17.70 13.22
C VAL A 121 5.83 17.92 13.14
N PRO A 122 5.22 17.82 11.95
CA PRO A 122 3.79 18.10 11.79
C PRO A 122 2.91 17.01 12.41
N GLU A 123 1.74 17.41 12.89
CA GLU A 123 0.70 16.47 13.35
C GLU A 123 -0.04 15.92 12.13
N ASN A 124 0.01 14.60 11.97
CA ASN A 124 -0.53 13.85 10.85
C ASN A 124 -1.28 12.60 11.33
N LEU A 125 -1.96 11.92 10.42
CA LEU A 125 -2.47 10.57 10.67
C LEU A 125 -1.45 9.55 10.20
N LEU A 126 -1.35 8.46 10.95
CA LEU A 126 -0.60 7.26 10.59
C LEU A 126 -1.56 6.07 10.58
N VAL A 127 -1.77 5.50 9.42
CA VAL A 127 -2.55 4.27 9.24
C VAL A 127 -1.59 3.12 9.10
N LEU A 128 -1.62 2.17 10.02
CA LEU A 128 -0.87 0.92 9.98
C LEU A 128 -1.81 -0.17 9.51
N ARG A 129 -1.42 -0.92 8.49
CA ARG A 129 -2.24 -2.00 7.91
C ARG A 129 -1.61 -3.35 8.13
N TYR A 130 -2.46 -4.34 8.36
CA TYR A 130 -2.07 -5.70 8.68
C TYR A 130 -2.84 -6.71 7.84
N ILE A 131 -2.19 -7.85 7.59
CA ILE A 131 -2.80 -9.02 6.96
C ILE A 131 -2.67 -10.19 7.94
N LYS A 132 -3.74 -10.96 8.09
CA LYS A 132 -3.76 -12.19 8.88
C LYS A 132 -3.31 -13.36 8.02
N ASP A 133 -2.27 -14.03 8.45
CA ASP A 133 -1.83 -15.32 7.88
C ASP A 133 -2.18 -16.47 8.84
N PRO A 134 -1.92 -17.74 8.48
CA PRO A 134 -2.20 -18.88 9.36
C PRO A 134 -1.50 -18.80 10.74
N ASN A 135 -0.44 -18.02 10.87
CA ASN A 135 0.35 -17.87 12.09
C ASN A 135 0.04 -16.57 12.86
N GLY A 136 -1.04 -15.85 12.51
CA GLY A 136 -1.48 -14.62 13.16
C GLY A 136 -1.29 -13.37 12.30
N TRP A 137 -1.43 -12.22 12.92
CA TRP A 137 -1.28 -10.93 12.23
C TRP A 137 0.16 -10.65 11.79
N ARG A 138 0.30 -10.01 10.62
CA ARG A 138 1.57 -9.53 10.07
C ARG A 138 1.42 -8.09 9.63
N PHE A 139 2.44 -7.28 9.87
CA PHE A 139 2.49 -5.93 9.35
C PHE A 139 2.57 -5.95 7.81
N ASP A 140 1.73 -5.14 7.16
CA ASP A 140 1.73 -5.05 5.70
C ASP A 140 2.33 -3.73 5.23
N THR A 141 1.72 -2.61 5.61
CA THR A 141 2.18 -1.29 5.17
C THR A 141 1.75 -0.20 6.14
N SER A 142 2.37 0.97 6.02
CA SER A 142 1.93 2.20 6.67
C SER A 142 1.63 3.27 5.63
N ARG A 143 0.66 4.13 5.95
CA ARG A 143 0.34 5.33 5.19
C ARG A 143 0.27 6.53 6.13
N MET A 144 0.97 7.59 5.77
CA MET A 144 0.84 8.88 6.43
C MET A 144 -0.13 9.76 5.63
N VAL A 145 -1.11 10.35 6.33
CA VAL A 145 -2.01 11.35 5.76
C VAL A 145 -1.58 12.71 6.27
N ASN A 146 -1.14 13.56 5.35
CA ASN A 146 -0.70 14.91 5.68
C ASN A 146 -1.91 15.80 6.01
N LEU A 147 -1.92 16.34 7.22
CA LEU A 147 -2.96 17.25 7.71
C LEU A 147 -2.49 18.72 7.79
N GLN A 148 -1.36 19.07 7.18
CA GLN A 148 -0.79 20.41 7.29
C GLN A 148 -1.77 21.51 6.84
N GLY A 149 -2.54 21.27 5.78
CA GLY A 149 -3.56 22.17 5.27
C GLY A 149 -4.95 22.04 5.91
N ALA A 150 -5.18 21.05 6.79
CA ALA A 150 -6.48 20.71 7.38
C ALA A 150 -6.53 21.10 8.87
N LEU A 151 -6.54 22.40 9.16
CA LEU A 151 -6.47 22.92 10.52
C LEU A 151 -7.69 22.56 11.38
N ASP A 152 -8.87 22.58 10.79
CA ASP A 152 -10.14 22.19 11.38
C ASP A 152 -10.18 20.70 11.75
N VAL A 153 -9.69 19.84 10.87
CA VAL A 153 -9.54 18.39 11.14
C VAL A 153 -8.58 18.16 12.31
N ARG A 154 -7.44 18.86 12.33
CA ARG A 154 -6.48 18.73 13.45
C ARG A 154 -7.07 19.20 14.77
N ALA A 155 -7.81 20.30 14.78
CA ALA A 155 -8.50 20.80 15.98
C ALA A 155 -9.52 19.77 16.48
N SER A 156 -10.39 19.28 15.61
CA SER A 156 -11.37 18.23 15.94
C SER A 156 -10.71 16.96 16.50
N LEU A 157 -9.61 16.49 15.89
CA LEU A 157 -8.87 15.32 16.37
C LEU A 157 -8.26 15.53 17.77
N LYS A 158 -7.80 16.74 18.10
CA LYS A 158 -7.31 17.06 19.45
C LYS A 158 -8.41 16.98 20.50
N GLU A 159 -9.61 17.44 20.15
CA GLU A 159 -10.80 17.41 20.99
C GLU A 159 -11.46 16.01 21.10
N GLY A 160 -11.00 15.03 20.32
CA GLY A 160 -11.51 13.67 20.35
C GLY A 160 -12.51 13.36 19.24
N GLY A 161 -12.71 14.27 18.29
CA GLY A 161 -13.51 14.03 17.09
C GLY A 161 -12.88 12.95 16.20
N LYS A 162 -13.72 12.27 15.39
CA LYS A 162 -13.31 11.36 14.32
C LYS A 162 -13.66 12.00 12.98
N PRO A 163 -12.70 12.21 12.07
CA PRO A 163 -13.00 12.68 10.73
C PRO A 163 -13.79 11.65 9.93
N THR A 164 -14.83 12.10 9.20
CA THR A 164 -15.71 11.22 8.42
C THR A 164 -15.00 10.48 7.30
N PHE A 165 -13.93 11.05 6.74
CA PHE A 165 -13.14 10.40 5.69
C PHE A 165 -12.44 9.11 6.16
N LEU A 166 -12.29 8.87 7.47
CA LEU A 166 -11.75 7.60 7.98
C LEU A 166 -12.71 6.43 7.75
N ASP A 167 -13.98 6.69 7.50
CA ASP A 167 -14.99 5.67 7.15
C ASP A 167 -15.01 5.35 5.63
N GLU A 168 -14.20 6.05 4.82
CA GLU A 168 -14.09 5.77 3.39
C GLU A 168 -13.33 4.44 3.14
N PRO A 169 -13.63 3.74 2.01
CA PRO A 169 -13.00 2.46 1.67
C PRO A 169 -11.48 2.50 1.62
N GLU A 170 -10.91 3.67 1.38
CA GLU A 170 -9.47 3.88 1.36
C GLU A 170 -8.82 3.72 2.75
N PHE A 171 -9.55 3.97 3.82
CA PHE A 171 -9.07 3.93 5.20
C PHE A 171 -9.55 2.69 5.96
N THR A 172 -10.61 2.04 5.51
CA THR A 172 -11.16 0.85 6.17
C THR A 172 -10.47 -0.45 5.73
N PRO A 173 -10.42 -1.50 6.59
CA PRO A 173 -9.90 -2.79 6.19
C PRO A 173 -10.78 -3.43 5.11
N PRO A 174 -10.22 -3.84 3.95
CA PRO A 174 -11.02 -4.40 2.84
C PRO A 174 -11.59 -5.81 3.11
N GLY A 175 -11.26 -6.43 4.22
CA GLY A 175 -11.75 -7.74 4.64
C GLY A 175 -11.03 -8.93 4.02
N LYS A 176 -10.49 -8.79 2.81
CA LYS A 176 -9.77 -9.83 2.09
C LYS A 176 -8.34 -9.41 1.80
N ALA A 177 -7.39 -10.27 2.11
CA ALA A 177 -6.00 -10.06 1.76
C ALA A 177 -5.81 -10.06 0.24
N PRO A 178 -4.97 -9.17 -0.32
CA PRO A 178 -4.64 -9.21 -1.74
C PRO A 178 -3.89 -10.50 -2.08
N PRO A 179 -4.07 -11.05 -3.31
CA PRO A 179 -3.34 -12.22 -3.72
C PRO A 179 -1.84 -11.95 -3.77
N VAL A 180 -1.05 -12.89 -3.25
CA VAL A 180 0.42 -12.77 -3.29
C VAL A 180 0.88 -12.81 -4.74
N PRO A 181 1.60 -11.78 -5.24
CA PRO A 181 2.05 -11.73 -6.61
C PRO A 181 3.11 -12.81 -6.91
N ALA A 182 3.32 -13.11 -8.19
CA ALA A 182 4.42 -13.95 -8.61
C ALA A 182 5.77 -13.30 -8.25
N VAL A 183 6.74 -14.14 -7.88
CA VAL A 183 8.12 -13.68 -7.62
C VAL A 183 8.84 -13.47 -8.95
N CYS A 184 9.36 -12.27 -9.17
CA CYS A 184 10.14 -11.96 -10.37
C CYS A 184 11.60 -12.42 -10.24
N ARG A 185 12.27 -12.59 -11.38
CA ARG A 185 13.71 -12.81 -11.47
C ARG A 185 14.46 -11.47 -11.56
N VAL A 186 15.76 -11.51 -11.34
CA VAL A 186 16.64 -10.35 -11.64
C VAL A 186 16.60 -10.08 -13.14
N PRO A 187 16.20 -8.87 -13.58
CA PRO A 187 16.08 -8.54 -14.98
C PRO A 187 17.46 -8.35 -15.67
N GLN A 188 17.47 -8.49 -16.98
CA GLN A 188 18.64 -8.10 -17.76
C GLN A 188 18.78 -6.59 -17.83
N TYR A 189 17.66 -5.87 -17.95
CA TYR A 189 17.61 -4.42 -17.94
C TYR A 189 16.58 -3.91 -16.93
N VAL A 190 16.94 -2.90 -16.17
CA VAL A 190 15.95 -2.15 -15.39
C VAL A 190 15.03 -1.44 -16.38
N GLY A 191 13.74 -1.67 -16.26
CA GLY A 191 12.73 -1.09 -17.13
C GLY A 191 11.79 -0.16 -16.38
N ALA A 192 11.32 0.87 -17.07
CA ALA A 192 10.24 1.72 -16.61
C ALA A 192 9.26 2.00 -17.75
N PHE A 193 8.01 2.31 -17.41
CA PHE A 193 7.11 2.92 -18.37
C PHE A 193 6.57 4.25 -17.83
N GLN A 194 6.36 5.16 -18.75
CA GLN A 194 5.60 6.38 -18.52
C GLN A 194 4.27 6.24 -19.25
N ILE A 195 3.18 6.55 -18.58
CA ILE A 195 1.85 6.58 -19.18
C ILE A 195 1.15 7.87 -18.78
N GLU A 196 0.53 8.51 -19.76
CA GLU A 196 -0.40 9.62 -19.60
C GLU A 196 -1.74 9.17 -20.19
N SER A 197 -2.80 9.20 -19.37
CA SER A 197 -4.13 8.71 -19.75
C SER A 197 -5.18 9.75 -19.38
N ILE A 198 -5.73 10.45 -20.37
CA ILE A 198 -6.76 11.48 -20.25
C ILE A 198 -7.99 11.05 -21.04
N GLY A 199 -9.14 10.95 -20.38
CA GLY A 199 -10.37 10.44 -20.98
C GLY A 199 -10.37 8.93 -21.25
N TYR A 200 -9.44 8.19 -20.59
CA TYR A 200 -9.43 6.73 -20.56
C TYR A 200 -9.05 6.21 -19.18
N GLU A 201 -9.60 5.04 -18.80
CA GLU A 201 -9.02 4.19 -17.79
C GLU A 201 -8.15 3.13 -18.49
N THR A 202 -6.85 3.09 -18.18
CA THR A 202 -5.90 2.20 -18.83
C THR A 202 -5.23 1.29 -17.81
N ARG A 203 -5.31 -0.03 -18.03
CA ARG A 203 -4.54 -1.03 -17.28
C ARG A 203 -3.38 -1.49 -18.11
N VAL A 204 -2.20 -1.48 -17.50
CA VAL A 204 -0.94 -1.89 -18.13
C VAL A 204 -0.54 -3.26 -17.60
N LYS A 205 -0.11 -4.15 -18.50
CA LYS A 205 0.54 -5.41 -18.15
C LYS A 205 1.84 -5.50 -18.95
N VAL A 206 2.95 -5.80 -18.25
CA VAL A 206 4.26 -6.00 -18.89
C VAL A 206 4.83 -7.34 -18.41
N ASN A 207 5.21 -8.20 -19.33
CA ASN A 207 5.78 -9.53 -19.04
C ASN A 207 4.96 -10.32 -17.99
N GLY A 208 3.64 -10.22 -18.05
CA GLY A 208 2.72 -10.90 -17.14
C GLY A 208 2.46 -10.20 -15.81
N PHE A 209 3.13 -9.09 -15.49
CA PHE A 209 2.86 -8.29 -14.30
C PHE A 209 1.82 -7.20 -14.57
N ASP A 210 0.74 -7.21 -13.80
CA ASP A 210 -0.34 -6.22 -13.87
C ASP A 210 -0.05 -5.00 -12.99
N TYR A 211 -0.46 -3.83 -13.48
CA TYR A 211 -0.34 -2.55 -12.76
C TYR A 211 -1.72 -1.99 -12.43
N PRO A 212 -1.83 -1.17 -11.37
CA PRO A 212 -3.05 -0.46 -11.07
C PRO A 212 -3.55 0.35 -12.27
N PRO A 213 -4.88 0.51 -12.43
CA PRO A 213 -5.43 1.31 -13.51
C PRO A 213 -5.00 2.78 -13.38
N VAL A 214 -4.73 3.40 -14.52
CA VAL A 214 -4.36 4.82 -14.66
C VAL A 214 -5.50 5.55 -15.32
N ARG A 215 -5.98 6.64 -14.71
CA ARG A 215 -7.07 7.46 -15.23
C ARG A 215 -6.80 8.93 -14.96
N ASP A 216 -6.90 9.74 -15.99
CA ASP A 216 -6.79 11.22 -15.95
C ASP A 216 -5.54 11.74 -15.22
N VAL A 217 -4.40 11.04 -15.40
CA VAL A 217 -3.12 11.33 -14.75
C VAL A 217 -1.95 10.85 -15.60
N ALA A 218 -0.79 11.47 -15.40
CA ALA A 218 0.49 11.00 -15.89
C ALA A 218 1.31 10.36 -14.77
N ILE A 219 1.83 9.15 -14.99
CA ILE A 219 2.67 8.44 -14.04
C ILE A 219 3.92 7.85 -14.69
N ASN A 220 4.96 7.70 -13.87
CA ASN A 220 6.15 6.90 -14.17
C ASN A 220 6.16 5.68 -13.25
N GLN A 221 6.35 4.49 -13.80
CA GLN A 221 6.29 3.24 -13.07
C GLN A 221 7.47 2.33 -13.40
N LEU A 222 8.11 1.78 -12.36
CA LEU A 222 9.10 0.72 -12.52
C LEU A 222 8.42 -0.55 -13.08
N ILE A 223 9.05 -1.19 -14.06
CA ILE A 223 8.59 -2.49 -14.56
C ILE A 223 9.07 -3.59 -13.62
N ILE A 224 8.12 -4.27 -12.98
CA ILE A 224 8.39 -5.42 -12.12
C ILE A 224 8.94 -6.57 -12.98
N GLY A 225 10.08 -7.14 -12.54
CA GLY A 225 10.85 -8.09 -13.35
C GLY A 225 11.65 -7.45 -14.48
N GLY A 226 11.58 -6.10 -14.64
CA GLY A 226 12.30 -5.32 -15.62
C GLY A 226 12.03 -5.72 -17.08
N LEU A 227 13.03 -5.54 -17.94
CA LEU A 227 12.97 -5.92 -19.34
C LEU A 227 14.01 -7.02 -19.65
N ASN A 228 13.60 -7.98 -20.48
CA ASN A 228 14.48 -9.00 -21.04
C ASN A 228 15.21 -8.44 -22.26
N LYS A 229 16.34 -9.05 -22.61
CA LYS A 229 16.93 -8.87 -23.93
C LYS A 229 15.97 -9.44 -24.98
N ASP A 230 15.92 -8.76 -26.12
CA ASP A 230 15.06 -9.06 -27.24
C ASP A 230 13.58 -8.74 -26.96
N GLU A 231 12.68 -9.68 -26.87
CA GLU A 231 11.25 -9.43 -26.84
C GLU A 231 10.67 -9.35 -25.43
N ASN A 232 9.75 -8.40 -25.21
CA ASN A 232 8.96 -8.22 -24.02
C ASN A 232 7.50 -7.98 -24.40
N ASP A 233 6.58 -8.58 -23.65
CA ASP A 233 5.16 -8.41 -23.87
C ASP A 233 4.64 -7.13 -23.21
N LEU A 234 3.90 -6.33 -23.96
CA LEU A 234 3.12 -5.20 -23.46
C LEU A 234 1.65 -5.40 -23.84
N GLU A 235 0.77 -5.32 -22.85
CA GLU A 235 -0.68 -5.33 -23.06
C GLU A 235 -1.31 -4.14 -22.35
N LEU A 236 -2.16 -3.40 -23.07
CA LEU A 236 -2.97 -2.31 -22.55
C LEU A 236 -4.44 -2.70 -22.67
N ALA A 237 -5.17 -2.72 -21.54
CA ALA A 237 -6.64 -2.76 -21.56
C ALA A 237 -7.15 -1.33 -21.39
N ILE A 238 -7.93 -0.84 -22.38
CA ILE A 238 -8.30 0.57 -22.50
C ILE A 238 -9.82 0.69 -22.46
N VAL A 239 -10.32 1.47 -21.52
CA VAL A 239 -11.75 1.79 -21.39
C VAL A 239 -11.91 3.30 -21.55
N PRO A 240 -12.65 3.78 -22.57
CA PRO A 240 -12.96 5.21 -22.70
C PRO A 240 -13.77 5.71 -21.50
N THR A 241 -13.42 6.90 -21.01
CA THR A 241 -14.13 7.61 -19.95
C THR A 241 -14.54 9.01 -20.43
N GLU A 242 -15.24 9.75 -19.58
CA GLU A 242 -15.47 11.18 -19.84
C GLU A 242 -14.14 11.92 -19.83
N VAL A 243 -14.00 12.92 -20.70
CA VAL A 243 -12.82 13.78 -20.72
C VAL A 243 -13.00 14.89 -19.68
N PRO A 244 -12.04 15.13 -18.80
CA PRO A 244 -12.10 16.22 -17.85
C PRO A 244 -12.29 17.58 -18.53
N PRO A 245 -13.01 18.55 -17.94
CA PRO A 245 -13.23 19.87 -18.51
C PRO A 245 -11.92 20.60 -18.83
N GLY A 246 -11.79 21.07 -20.07
CA GLY A 246 -10.60 21.81 -20.53
C GLY A 246 -9.45 20.94 -21.01
N GLU A 247 -9.59 19.60 -20.95
CA GLU A 247 -8.59 18.65 -21.43
C GLU A 247 -8.95 18.09 -22.81
N GLU A 248 -7.96 17.57 -23.53
CA GLU A 248 -8.14 16.81 -24.76
C GLU A 248 -7.90 15.32 -24.49
N ARG A 249 -8.71 14.47 -25.12
CA ARG A 249 -8.56 13.02 -25.02
C ARG A 249 -7.18 12.59 -25.56
N SER A 250 -6.40 11.94 -24.71
CA SER A 250 -5.10 11.39 -25.11
C SER A 250 -4.70 10.20 -24.23
N LEU A 251 -4.07 9.21 -24.87
CA LEU A 251 -3.39 8.12 -24.19
C LEU A 251 -2.02 7.96 -24.85
N GLU A 252 -0.98 8.14 -24.06
CA GLU A 252 0.38 7.88 -24.49
C GLU A 252 1.09 6.96 -23.52
N ILE A 253 1.81 5.96 -24.02
CA ILE A 253 2.71 5.11 -23.24
C ILE A 253 4.09 5.07 -23.89
N SER A 254 5.11 5.21 -23.06
CA SER A 254 6.51 5.03 -23.42
C SER A 254 7.15 4.00 -22.51
N VAL A 255 7.79 2.98 -23.08
CA VAL A 255 8.60 1.99 -22.33
C VAL A 255 10.07 2.35 -22.51
N MET A 256 10.81 2.34 -21.40
CA MET A 256 12.19 2.81 -21.35
C MET A 256 13.09 1.81 -20.62
N VAL A 257 14.34 1.68 -21.09
CA VAL A 257 15.42 1.09 -20.32
C VAL A 257 16.05 2.17 -19.44
N VAL A 258 16.08 1.92 -18.13
CA VAL A 258 16.74 2.79 -17.16
C VAL A 258 18.21 2.36 -17.06
N GLN A 259 19.11 3.29 -17.29
CA GLN A 259 20.55 3.02 -17.21
C GLN A 259 21.03 3.07 -15.75
N GLY A 260 22.08 2.31 -15.44
CA GLY A 260 22.56 2.15 -14.06
C GLY A 260 23.22 3.40 -13.44
N ASN A 261 23.41 4.48 -14.22
CA ASN A 261 23.92 5.75 -13.73
C ASN A 261 22.78 6.79 -13.75
N ALA A 262 22.53 7.45 -12.62
CA ALA A 262 21.49 8.47 -12.46
C ALA A 262 21.68 9.70 -13.40
N GLU A 263 22.88 9.93 -13.90
CA GLU A 263 23.16 11.00 -14.88
C GLU A 263 22.76 10.63 -16.31
N GLN A 264 22.53 9.36 -16.59
CA GLN A 264 22.14 8.89 -17.91
C GLN A 264 20.62 8.91 -18.05
N LYS A 265 20.14 9.53 -19.12
CA LYS A 265 18.72 9.57 -19.43
C LYS A 265 18.21 8.16 -19.76
N PRO A 266 16.98 7.80 -19.34
CA PRO A 266 16.34 6.57 -19.78
C PRO A 266 16.25 6.51 -21.32
N VAL A 267 16.50 5.34 -21.89
CA VAL A 267 16.44 5.12 -23.35
C VAL A 267 15.05 4.59 -23.71
N PRO A 268 14.24 5.33 -24.49
CA PRO A 268 12.95 4.86 -24.95
C PRO A 268 13.14 3.72 -25.96
N VAL A 269 12.47 2.59 -25.71
CA VAL A 269 12.50 1.40 -26.57
C VAL A 269 11.16 1.13 -27.24
N TYR A 270 10.09 1.73 -26.74
CA TYR A 270 8.75 1.67 -27.33
C TYR A 270 7.98 2.94 -26.99
N ARG A 271 7.14 3.41 -27.95
CA ARG A 271 6.19 4.50 -27.76
C ARG A 271 4.94 4.24 -28.57
N TRP A 272 3.80 4.48 -28.00
CA TRP A 272 2.52 4.43 -28.68
C TRP A 272 1.59 5.51 -28.13
N ARG A 273 0.76 6.08 -29.02
CA ARG A 273 -0.22 7.11 -28.68
C ARG A 273 -1.52 6.90 -29.42
N THR A 274 -2.64 7.28 -28.79
CA THR A 274 -3.94 7.42 -29.45
C THR A 274 -4.73 8.59 -28.87
N THR A 275 -5.60 9.17 -29.72
CA THR A 275 -6.58 10.21 -29.35
C THR A 275 -8.00 9.78 -29.77
N GLU A 276 -8.17 8.54 -30.21
CA GLU A 276 -9.43 8.02 -30.74
C GLU A 276 -10.49 7.96 -29.65
N ALA A 277 -11.74 8.38 -29.96
CA ALA A 277 -12.85 8.28 -29.04
C ALA A 277 -13.17 6.83 -28.67
N VAL A 278 -12.93 5.89 -29.57
CA VAL A 278 -13.13 4.44 -29.40
C VAL A 278 -11.88 3.70 -29.85
N PRO A 279 -10.83 3.64 -29.01
CA PRO A 279 -9.63 2.88 -29.31
C PRO A 279 -9.91 1.37 -29.25
N PRO A 280 -9.02 0.51 -29.76
CA PRO A 280 -9.13 -0.92 -29.53
C PRO A 280 -9.15 -1.20 -28.00
N PRO A 281 -10.11 -2.02 -27.50
CA PRO A 281 -10.24 -2.27 -26.06
C PRO A 281 -9.01 -2.96 -25.45
N VAL A 282 -8.25 -3.66 -26.29
CA VAL A 282 -6.96 -4.27 -25.92
C VAL A 282 -5.93 -3.97 -27.02
N LYS A 283 -4.83 -3.37 -26.60
CA LYS A 283 -3.66 -3.17 -27.45
C LYS A 283 -2.53 -4.07 -26.95
N LYS A 284 -2.06 -4.98 -27.81
CA LYS A 284 -0.85 -5.80 -27.56
C LYS A 284 0.29 -5.31 -28.42
N ALA A 285 1.50 -5.36 -27.87
CA ALA A 285 2.72 -5.00 -28.58
C ALA A 285 3.92 -5.80 -28.05
N SER A 286 4.86 -6.09 -28.94
CA SER A 286 6.18 -6.61 -28.56
C SER A 286 7.15 -5.44 -28.41
N VAL A 287 7.74 -5.30 -27.25
CA VAL A 287 8.76 -4.28 -26.94
C VAL A 287 10.14 -4.93 -27.08
N TRP A 288 10.92 -4.45 -28.04
CA TRP A 288 12.24 -5.01 -28.36
C TRP A 288 13.36 -4.24 -27.69
N VAL A 289 14.22 -4.97 -26.94
CA VAL A 289 15.41 -4.43 -26.30
C VAL A 289 16.64 -5.12 -26.83
N ASN A 290 17.38 -4.45 -27.71
CA ASN A 290 18.60 -4.96 -28.30
C ASN A 290 19.62 -3.84 -28.55
N ASN A 291 20.80 -4.18 -29.03
CA ASN A 291 21.89 -3.22 -29.26
C ASN A 291 21.52 -2.07 -30.21
N SER A 292 20.58 -2.28 -31.16
CA SER A 292 20.14 -1.23 -32.09
C SER A 292 19.14 -0.26 -31.44
N THR A 293 18.29 -0.75 -30.47
CA THR A 293 17.37 0.10 -29.73
C THR A 293 18.07 0.90 -28.62
N LEU A 294 19.16 0.38 -28.07
CA LEU A 294 19.93 1.03 -26.99
C LEU A 294 20.95 2.06 -27.49
N LYS A 295 21.22 2.12 -28.81
CA LYS A 295 22.17 3.07 -29.40
C LYS A 295 21.51 4.33 -29.99
N LYS A 296 20.17 4.43 -29.89
CA LYS A 296 19.38 5.59 -30.28
C LYS A 296 19.32 6.61 -29.17
#